data_58d225ddf66f2e91ff0d0eaefb74e065
#
_entry.id   58d225ddf66f2e91ff0d0eaefb74e065
#
_cell.length_a   1.000
_cell.length_b   1.000
_cell.length_c   1.000
_cell.angle_alpha   90.00
_cell.angle_beta   90.00
_cell.angle_gamma   90.00
#
_symmetry.space_group_name_H-M   'P 1'
#
loop_
_entity.id
_entity.type
_entity.pdbx_description
1 polymer ?
#
loop_
_entity_poly.entity_id
_entity_poly.type
_entity_poly.pdbx_seq_one_letter_code
_entity_poly.pdbx_strand_id
1 'polypeptide(L)'
;MDKHSTAMRSFPSVSVVIPAYSMDRWDSLRHAVASVQAQTVQVLETVVVIDHHPELMAKAASELPGVTVIANAGIRGASGARNTGAAASRGKMLAFLDDDAIASPNWLESLLQHFQDPTVVGAGGRLEPLWQTRRPQWFPQEFDWAVGCSYRGMPESATIVRNVWSNTMAIRRQAFDAVGGFRDDFGKIGAWSRPEDTDLCLRTAECYGGGTWIYEPNAIAAHQVPAERTALSYFLRRCYYEGQGKAALASLNGINQSISTERQYARYVLPRGIVRGLRETARGDASGVARSFAIMAGTSFAIVGFLANRAVGYVVARER
;
A
#
# COMPACT_ATOMS: atom_id res chain seq x y z
N MET A 1 -25.88 32.58 24.15
CA MET A 1 -25.50 32.59 22.73
C MET A 1 -24.02 32.25 22.66
N ASP A 2 -23.70 30.99 22.77
CA ASP A 2 -22.33 30.52 22.67
C ASP A 2 -21.98 30.26 21.20
N LYS A 3 -21.13 31.15 20.67
CA LYS A 3 -20.49 30.94 19.38
C LYS A 3 -19.34 29.94 19.59
N HIS A 4 -19.61 28.66 19.42
CA HIS A 4 -18.55 27.70 19.18
C HIS A 4 -17.95 28.00 17.78
N SER A 5 -16.97 28.89 17.77
CA SER A 5 -16.05 29.04 16.65
C SER A 5 -15.27 27.74 16.55
N THR A 6 -15.70 26.85 15.66
CA THR A 6 -14.91 25.68 15.25
C THR A 6 -13.71 26.26 14.52
N ALA A 7 -12.59 26.46 15.22
CA ALA A 7 -11.35 26.83 14.59
C ALA A 7 -11.06 25.79 13.49
N MET A 8 -11.14 26.20 12.22
CA MET A 8 -10.77 25.33 11.09
C MET A 8 -9.33 24.86 11.33
N ARG A 9 -9.15 23.55 11.52
CA ARG A 9 -7.81 22.96 11.64
C ARG A 9 -7.04 23.30 10.38
N SER A 10 -5.98 24.08 10.51
CA SER A 10 -5.09 24.36 9.40
C SER A 10 -4.16 23.17 9.19
N PHE A 11 -4.33 22.46 8.09
CA PHE A 11 -3.43 21.38 7.68
C PHE A 11 -2.29 21.94 6.81
N PRO A 12 -1.10 21.31 6.83
CA PRO A 12 -0.02 21.67 5.91
C PRO A 12 -0.47 21.40 4.46
N SER A 13 0.07 22.18 3.50
CA SER A 13 -0.22 21.97 2.08
C SER A 13 0.15 20.57 1.64
N VAL A 14 -0.76 19.87 0.93
CA VAL A 14 -0.60 18.50 0.48
C VAL A 14 -0.69 18.41 -1.03
N SER A 15 0.25 17.71 -1.66
CA SER A 15 0.18 17.29 -3.06
C SER A 15 -0.17 15.81 -3.10
N VAL A 16 -1.15 15.42 -3.92
CA VAL A 16 -1.52 14.01 -4.12
C VAL A 16 -0.91 13.53 -5.42
N VAL A 17 -0.18 12.41 -5.37
CA VAL A 17 0.46 11.76 -6.52
C VAL A 17 -0.29 10.47 -6.85
N ILE A 18 -0.72 10.33 -8.10
CA ILE A 18 -1.41 9.15 -8.62
C ILE A 18 -0.59 8.57 -9.78
N PRO A 19 0.13 7.46 -9.59
CA PRO A 19 0.81 6.76 -10.69
C PRO A 19 -0.21 5.97 -11.51
N ALA A 20 -0.10 6.00 -12.85
CA ALA A 20 -0.96 5.26 -13.76
C ALA A 20 -0.15 4.69 -14.94
N TYR A 21 -0.50 3.47 -15.40
CA TYR A 21 0.33 2.76 -16.37
C TYR A 21 -0.46 2.02 -17.47
N SER A 22 -1.78 1.89 -17.39
CA SER A 22 -2.56 1.08 -18.31
C SER A 22 -3.86 1.77 -18.73
N MET A 23 -4.20 1.67 -20.03
CA MET A 23 -5.48 2.10 -20.57
C MET A 23 -6.66 1.29 -19.99
N ASP A 24 -6.45 0.01 -19.64
CA ASP A 24 -7.50 -0.83 -19.06
C ASP A 24 -8.00 -0.32 -17.71
N ARG A 25 -7.23 0.59 -17.07
CA ARG A 25 -7.55 1.21 -15.80
C ARG A 25 -8.07 2.65 -15.95
N TRP A 26 -8.43 3.05 -17.16
CA TRP A 26 -8.86 4.42 -17.40
C TRP A 26 -10.01 4.88 -16.50
N ASP A 27 -11.07 4.08 -16.40
CA ASP A 27 -12.22 4.43 -15.55
C ASP A 27 -11.84 4.44 -14.06
N SER A 28 -10.97 3.53 -13.63
CA SER A 28 -10.44 3.52 -12.27
C SER A 28 -9.66 4.79 -11.96
N LEU A 29 -8.76 5.22 -12.86
CA LEU A 29 -8.00 6.45 -12.74
C LEU A 29 -8.91 7.68 -12.63
N ARG A 30 -9.97 7.75 -13.44
CA ARG A 30 -10.96 8.84 -13.35
C ARG A 30 -11.63 8.87 -11.97
N HIS A 31 -12.01 7.72 -11.43
CA HIS A 31 -12.60 7.62 -10.10
C HIS A 31 -11.59 7.99 -9.00
N ALA A 32 -10.33 7.57 -9.12
CA ALA A 32 -9.28 7.96 -8.19
C ALA A 32 -9.09 9.48 -8.15
N VAL A 33 -8.97 10.13 -9.32
CA VAL A 33 -8.86 11.59 -9.45
C VAL A 33 -10.08 12.29 -8.85
N ALA A 34 -11.29 11.87 -9.20
CA ALA A 34 -12.53 12.45 -8.67
C ALA A 34 -12.61 12.32 -7.15
N SER A 35 -12.15 11.20 -6.57
CA SER A 35 -12.15 10.99 -5.12
C SER A 35 -11.19 11.94 -4.39
N VAL A 36 -10.06 12.29 -5.03
CA VAL A 36 -9.12 13.28 -4.49
C VAL A 36 -9.70 14.70 -4.58
N GLN A 37 -10.39 15.02 -5.66
CA GLN A 37 -11.06 16.31 -5.82
C GLN A 37 -12.22 16.51 -4.83
N ALA A 38 -12.81 15.42 -4.33
CA ALA A 38 -13.93 15.42 -3.39
C ALA A 38 -13.47 15.38 -1.90
N GLN A 39 -12.19 15.58 -1.60
CA GLN A 39 -11.70 15.56 -0.22
C GLN A 39 -12.20 16.73 0.61
N THR A 40 -12.44 16.50 1.92
CA THR A 40 -12.82 17.55 2.88
C THR A 40 -11.70 18.56 3.13
N VAL A 41 -10.46 18.15 2.94
CA VAL A 41 -9.27 19.01 3.03
C VAL A 41 -8.89 19.50 1.64
N GLN A 42 -8.60 20.78 1.53
CA GLN A 42 -8.14 21.38 0.26
C GLN A 42 -6.80 20.78 -0.16
N VAL A 43 -6.77 20.10 -1.29
CA VAL A 43 -5.56 19.60 -1.94
C VAL A 43 -4.88 20.76 -2.69
N LEU A 44 -3.59 20.96 -2.47
CA LEU A 44 -2.82 21.98 -3.19
C LEU A 44 -2.77 21.70 -4.69
N GLU A 45 -2.52 20.44 -5.04
CA GLU A 45 -2.46 19.94 -6.41
C GLU A 45 -2.58 18.42 -6.44
N THR A 46 -3.08 17.90 -7.55
CA THR A 46 -3.07 16.48 -7.88
C THR A 46 -2.16 16.27 -9.08
N VAL A 47 -1.16 15.40 -8.95
CA VAL A 47 -0.21 15.06 -10.01
C VAL A 47 -0.44 13.62 -10.44
N VAL A 48 -0.93 13.45 -11.66
CA VAL A 48 -1.10 12.13 -12.31
C VAL A 48 0.17 11.85 -13.12
N VAL A 49 0.85 10.75 -12.80
CA VAL A 49 2.11 10.37 -13.45
C VAL A 49 1.88 9.15 -14.32
N ILE A 50 2.04 9.31 -15.62
CA ILE A 50 1.85 8.24 -16.60
C ILE A 50 3.16 7.48 -16.83
N ASP A 51 3.15 6.20 -16.47
CA ASP A 51 4.32 5.34 -16.52
C ASP A 51 4.55 4.75 -17.92
N HIS A 52 5.31 5.46 -18.76
CA HIS A 52 5.78 5.01 -20.08
C HIS A 52 4.65 4.52 -21.01
N HIS A 53 3.51 5.27 -21.05
CA HIS A 53 2.37 4.94 -21.90
C HIS A 53 1.87 6.19 -22.66
N PRO A 54 2.37 6.47 -23.90
CA PRO A 54 2.06 7.71 -24.62
C PRO A 54 0.58 7.94 -24.90
N GLU A 55 -0.17 6.90 -25.24
CA GLU A 55 -1.62 7.01 -25.51
C GLU A 55 -2.40 7.39 -24.24
N LEU A 56 -2.08 6.77 -23.10
CA LEU A 56 -2.66 7.12 -21.81
C LEU A 56 -2.30 8.55 -21.42
N MET A 57 -1.05 8.98 -21.70
CA MET A 57 -0.60 10.35 -21.46
C MET A 57 -1.45 11.36 -22.23
N ALA A 58 -1.64 11.16 -23.54
CA ALA A 58 -2.44 12.05 -24.38
C ALA A 58 -3.90 12.12 -23.91
N LYS A 59 -4.49 10.95 -23.58
CA LYS A 59 -5.85 10.86 -23.08
C LYS A 59 -6.01 11.54 -21.72
N ALA A 60 -5.12 11.29 -20.79
CA ALA A 60 -5.17 11.88 -19.45
C ALA A 60 -5.01 13.40 -19.48
N ALA A 61 -4.10 13.92 -20.31
CA ALA A 61 -3.89 15.35 -20.49
C ALA A 61 -5.12 16.07 -21.06
N SER A 62 -5.92 15.40 -21.91
CA SER A 62 -7.12 16.00 -22.51
C SER A 62 -8.39 15.82 -21.67
N GLU A 63 -8.51 14.73 -20.90
CA GLU A 63 -9.77 14.33 -20.28
C GLU A 63 -9.80 14.41 -18.75
N LEU A 64 -8.66 14.70 -18.07
CA LEU A 64 -8.62 14.88 -16.61
C LEU A 64 -8.50 16.36 -16.23
N PRO A 65 -9.61 17.08 -16.01
CA PRO A 65 -9.57 18.49 -15.66
C PRO A 65 -9.07 18.69 -14.21
N GLY A 66 -8.37 19.79 -13.98
CA GLY A 66 -7.97 20.23 -12.63
C GLY A 66 -6.82 19.42 -12.01
N VAL A 67 -6.09 18.64 -12.82
CA VAL A 67 -4.89 17.89 -12.40
C VAL A 67 -3.69 18.19 -13.29
N THR A 68 -2.52 18.03 -12.76
CA THR A 68 -1.27 18.09 -13.54
C THR A 68 -0.94 16.68 -14.03
N VAL A 69 -0.89 16.48 -15.34
CA VAL A 69 -0.53 15.19 -15.96
C VAL A 69 0.89 15.27 -16.48
N ILE A 70 1.76 14.35 -16.06
CA ILE A 70 3.15 14.29 -16.49
C ILE A 70 3.56 12.86 -16.85
N ALA A 71 4.57 12.73 -17.71
CA ALA A 71 5.20 11.44 -17.99
C ALA A 71 6.18 11.05 -16.87
N ASN A 72 6.28 9.77 -16.57
CA ASN A 72 7.31 9.26 -15.70
C ASN A 72 8.70 9.49 -16.34
N ALA A 73 9.54 10.30 -15.69
CA ALA A 73 10.89 10.60 -16.11
C ALA A 73 11.94 9.60 -15.56
N GLY A 74 11.52 8.79 -14.57
CA GLY A 74 12.37 7.81 -13.89
C GLY A 74 12.27 6.40 -14.51
N ILE A 75 12.76 5.42 -13.76
CA ILE A 75 12.67 4.00 -14.13
C ILE A 75 11.19 3.57 -14.17
N ARG A 76 10.85 2.72 -15.15
CA ARG A 76 9.51 2.15 -15.29
C ARG A 76 9.09 1.43 -14.01
N GLY A 77 7.86 1.70 -13.54
CA GLY A 77 7.27 1.09 -12.36
C GLY A 77 6.73 2.11 -11.37
N ALA A 78 5.99 1.62 -10.37
CA ALA A 78 5.30 2.47 -9.41
C ALA A 78 6.25 3.36 -8.60
N SER A 79 7.44 2.87 -8.22
CA SER A 79 8.44 3.65 -7.48
C SER A 79 8.95 4.84 -8.29
N GLY A 80 9.36 4.63 -9.56
CA GLY A 80 9.82 5.71 -10.44
C GLY A 80 8.72 6.74 -10.72
N ALA A 81 7.49 6.27 -10.97
CA ALA A 81 6.36 7.17 -11.18
C ALA A 81 6.03 8.01 -9.93
N ARG A 82 6.02 7.39 -8.73
CA ARG A 82 5.82 8.13 -7.47
C ARG A 82 6.94 9.14 -7.21
N ASN A 83 8.20 8.77 -7.46
CA ASN A 83 9.34 9.67 -7.34
C ASN A 83 9.23 10.87 -8.30
N THR A 84 8.88 10.60 -9.56
CA THR A 84 8.65 11.66 -10.57
C THR A 84 7.54 12.62 -10.13
N GLY A 85 6.42 12.09 -9.62
CA GLY A 85 5.32 12.90 -9.12
C GLY A 85 5.69 13.71 -7.88
N ALA A 86 6.43 13.13 -6.95
CA ALA A 86 6.93 13.82 -5.77
C ALA A 86 7.87 14.98 -6.15
N ALA A 87 8.78 14.77 -7.09
CA ALA A 87 9.71 15.79 -7.57
C ALA A 87 8.99 16.96 -8.28
N ALA A 88 7.90 16.68 -9.00
CA ALA A 88 7.11 17.70 -9.70
C ALA A 88 6.15 18.46 -8.78
N SER A 89 5.88 17.98 -7.58
CA SER A 89 4.90 18.54 -6.67
C SER A 89 5.50 19.53 -5.65
N ARG A 90 4.65 20.40 -5.05
CA ARG A 90 5.07 21.56 -4.22
C ARG A 90 4.58 21.50 -2.77
N GLY A 91 3.70 20.56 -2.43
CA GLY A 91 3.13 20.43 -1.09
C GLY A 91 4.17 20.11 -0.03
N LYS A 92 3.98 20.60 1.19
CA LYS A 92 4.80 20.23 2.36
C LYS A 92 4.59 18.77 2.76
N MET A 93 3.44 18.22 2.39
CA MET A 93 3.09 16.83 2.53
C MET A 93 2.94 16.21 1.15
N LEU A 94 3.38 14.97 1.01
CA LEU A 94 3.11 14.12 -0.14
C LEU A 94 2.07 13.08 0.27
N ALA A 95 1.02 12.91 -0.53
CA ALA A 95 0.10 11.80 -0.38
C ALA A 95 0.15 10.95 -1.67
N PHE A 96 0.09 9.64 -1.51
CA PHE A 96 0.08 8.69 -2.62
C PHE A 96 -1.21 7.89 -2.61
N LEU A 97 -1.86 7.81 -3.77
CA LEU A 97 -3.04 7.01 -4.01
C LEU A 97 -2.87 6.27 -5.33
N ASP A 98 -3.15 4.97 -5.40
CA ASP A 98 -3.05 4.22 -6.65
C ASP A 98 -4.21 4.52 -7.60
N ASP A 99 -4.00 4.30 -8.92
CA ASP A 99 -4.97 4.53 -9.99
C ASP A 99 -6.22 3.64 -9.92
N ASP A 100 -6.20 2.60 -9.08
CA ASP A 100 -7.29 1.67 -8.83
C ASP A 100 -7.86 1.78 -7.40
N ALA A 101 -7.59 2.91 -6.71
CA ALA A 101 -8.11 3.21 -5.39
C ALA A 101 -9.05 4.42 -5.39
N ILE A 102 -10.13 4.37 -4.61
CA ILE A 102 -11.11 5.43 -4.45
C ILE A 102 -11.09 5.86 -2.98
N ALA A 103 -10.58 7.05 -2.71
CA ALA A 103 -10.47 7.59 -1.37
C ALA A 103 -11.85 8.03 -0.83
N SER A 104 -12.13 7.75 0.45
CA SER A 104 -13.29 8.34 1.13
C SER A 104 -13.10 9.86 1.30
N PRO A 105 -14.19 10.65 1.42
CA PRO A 105 -14.08 12.11 1.48
C PRO A 105 -13.20 12.65 2.59
N ASN A 106 -13.07 11.93 3.70
CA ASN A 106 -12.26 12.28 4.86
C ASN A 106 -10.88 11.60 4.90
N TRP A 107 -10.48 10.91 3.83
CA TRP A 107 -9.23 10.15 3.78
C TRP A 107 -8.00 11.01 4.12
N LEU A 108 -7.82 12.17 3.45
CA LEU A 108 -6.71 13.07 3.72
C LEU A 108 -6.79 13.70 5.11
N GLU A 109 -7.96 14.13 5.54
CA GLU A 109 -8.16 14.70 6.87
C GLU A 109 -7.73 13.72 7.96
N SER A 110 -8.17 12.46 7.83
CA SER A 110 -7.83 11.39 8.77
C SER A 110 -6.34 11.07 8.79
N LEU A 111 -5.63 11.18 7.67
CA LEU A 111 -4.17 11.02 7.65
C LEU A 111 -3.46 12.26 8.23
N LEU A 112 -3.86 13.46 7.81
CA LEU A 112 -3.14 14.69 8.11
C LEU A 112 -3.23 15.11 9.57
N GLN A 113 -4.26 14.70 10.31
CA GLN A 113 -4.40 15.02 11.73
C GLN A 113 -3.22 14.56 12.59
N HIS A 114 -2.53 13.48 12.18
CA HIS A 114 -1.39 12.92 12.92
C HIS A 114 -0.11 13.74 12.80
N PHE A 115 0.00 14.60 11.79
CA PHE A 115 1.21 15.41 11.56
C PHE A 115 1.33 16.65 12.42
N GLN A 116 0.42 16.86 13.38
CA GLN A 116 0.59 17.82 14.48
C GLN A 116 1.71 17.36 15.42
N ASP A 117 1.94 16.07 15.56
CA ASP A 117 3.09 15.50 16.25
C ASP A 117 4.31 15.56 15.32
N PRO A 118 5.39 16.28 15.68
CA PRO A 118 6.58 16.39 14.85
C PRO A 118 7.34 15.06 14.69
N THR A 119 7.13 14.09 15.57
CA THR A 119 7.76 12.77 15.49
C THR A 119 7.11 11.89 14.42
N VAL A 120 5.88 12.19 14.02
CA VAL A 120 5.19 11.45 12.96
C VAL A 120 5.76 11.84 11.60
N VAL A 121 6.43 10.89 10.94
CA VAL A 121 7.00 11.09 9.59
C VAL A 121 6.02 10.72 8.50
N GLY A 122 5.11 9.77 8.76
CA GLY A 122 4.11 9.37 7.80
C GLY A 122 2.92 8.66 8.44
N ALA A 123 1.82 8.59 7.70
CA ALA A 123 0.61 7.88 8.07
C ALA A 123 0.06 7.13 6.84
N GLY A 124 -0.59 6.00 7.06
CA GLY A 124 -1.26 5.23 6.01
C GLY A 124 -2.64 4.76 6.44
N GLY A 125 -3.53 4.66 5.46
CA GLY A 125 -4.92 4.35 5.67
C GLY A 125 -5.26 2.87 5.51
N ARG A 126 -6.56 2.60 5.63
CA ARG A 126 -7.19 1.31 5.42
C ARG A 126 -7.63 1.17 3.95
N LEU A 127 -7.33 0.02 3.36
CA LEU A 127 -7.77 -0.35 2.03
C LEU A 127 -8.86 -1.42 2.11
N GLU A 128 -10.05 -1.09 1.62
CA GLU A 128 -11.16 -2.02 1.56
C GLU A 128 -11.27 -2.63 0.15
N PRO A 129 -11.45 -3.96 0.03
CA PRO A 129 -11.52 -4.59 -1.27
C PRO A 129 -12.86 -4.30 -1.96
N LEU A 130 -12.80 -3.67 -3.13
CA LEU A 130 -13.91 -3.50 -4.06
C LEU A 130 -13.82 -4.58 -5.14
N TRP A 131 -14.45 -5.72 -4.88
CA TRP A 131 -14.40 -6.87 -5.78
C TRP A 131 -15.21 -6.61 -7.06
N GLN A 132 -14.59 -6.75 -8.23
CA GLN A 132 -15.30 -6.71 -9.52
C GLN A 132 -16.26 -7.90 -9.67
N THR A 133 -15.95 -9.00 -9.01
CA THR A 133 -16.81 -10.18 -8.87
C THR A 133 -17.12 -10.41 -7.40
N ARG A 134 -17.71 -11.54 -7.04
CA ARG A 134 -17.86 -11.90 -5.63
C ARG A 134 -16.53 -12.36 -5.05
N ARG A 135 -16.29 -12.00 -3.77
CA ARG A 135 -15.21 -12.57 -2.99
C ARG A 135 -15.32 -14.11 -3.00
N PRO A 136 -14.26 -14.85 -3.35
CA PRO A 136 -14.29 -16.31 -3.29
C PRO A 136 -14.54 -16.79 -1.85
N GLN A 137 -15.42 -17.76 -1.68
CA GLN A 137 -15.77 -18.25 -0.34
C GLN A 137 -14.60 -18.90 0.40
N TRP A 138 -13.61 -19.41 -0.35
CA TRP A 138 -12.37 -19.98 0.18
C TRP A 138 -11.33 -18.94 0.57
N PHE A 139 -11.46 -17.66 0.13
CA PHE A 139 -10.43 -16.62 0.33
C PHE A 139 -10.52 -16.06 1.76
N PRO A 140 -9.48 -16.29 2.61
CA PRO A 140 -9.50 -15.85 3.99
C PRO A 140 -9.19 -14.35 4.12
N GLN A 141 -9.93 -13.64 4.96
CA GLN A 141 -9.73 -12.20 5.18
C GLN A 141 -8.37 -11.86 5.78
N GLU A 142 -7.71 -12.81 6.40
CA GLU A 142 -6.33 -12.68 6.89
C GLU A 142 -5.36 -12.43 5.74
N PHE A 143 -5.67 -12.86 4.53
CA PHE A 143 -4.84 -12.71 3.34
C PHE A 143 -5.33 -11.62 2.37
N ASP A 144 -6.16 -10.67 2.79
CA ASP A 144 -6.59 -9.56 1.93
C ASP A 144 -5.41 -8.73 1.41
N TRP A 145 -4.27 -8.75 2.08
CA TRP A 145 -3.02 -8.19 1.58
C TRP A 145 -2.57 -8.80 0.23
N ALA A 146 -2.94 -10.05 -0.06
CA ALA A 146 -2.58 -10.68 -1.33
C ALA A 146 -3.29 -10.04 -2.54
N VAL A 147 -4.42 -9.37 -2.30
CA VAL A 147 -5.13 -8.57 -3.31
C VAL A 147 -4.91 -7.07 -3.12
N GLY A 148 -3.99 -6.66 -2.24
CA GLY A 148 -3.63 -5.25 -2.02
C GLY A 148 -4.51 -4.51 -1.02
N CYS A 149 -5.18 -5.23 -0.10
CA CYS A 149 -6.14 -4.64 0.84
C CYS A 149 -5.76 -4.90 2.30
N SER A 150 -6.30 -4.09 3.20
CA SER A 150 -6.17 -4.29 4.63
C SER A 150 -6.77 -5.61 5.06
N TYR A 151 -6.04 -6.35 5.87
CA TYR A 151 -6.39 -7.71 6.24
C TYR A 151 -6.91 -7.80 7.68
N ARG A 152 -7.62 -8.85 7.98
CA ARG A 152 -8.09 -9.14 9.33
C ARG A 152 -6.90 -9.39 10.27
N GLY A 153 -6.85 -8.64 11.35
CA GLY A 153 -5.76 -8.65 12.34
C GLY A 153 -4.89 -7.40 12.31
N MET A 154 -5.14 -6.47 11.39
CA MET A 154 -4.60 -5.11 11.49
C MET A 154 -5.24 -4.34 12.63
N PRO A 155 -4.61 -3.27 13.15
CA PRO A 155 -5.17 -2.44 14.22
C PRO A 155 -6.55 -1.88 13.86
N GLU A 156 -7.45 -1.77 14.86
CA GLU A 156 -8.79 -1.20 14.71
C GLU A 156 -8.85 0.28 15.16
N SER A 157 -7.74 0.79 15.69
CA SER A 157 -7.56 2.20 16.08
C SER A 157 -6.22 2.72 15.57
N ALA A 158 -6.07 4.04 15.51
CA ALA A 158 -4.80 4.68 15.14
C ALA A 158 -3.65 4.15 16.00
N THR A 159 -2.61 3.64 15.35
CA THR A 159 -1.55 2.87 16.03
C THR A 159 -0.21 3.09 15.33
N ILE A 160 0.85 3.21 16.11
CA ILE A 160 2.22 3.22 15.58
C ILE A 160 2.52 1.84 14.98
N VAL A 161 2.97 1.83 13.74
CA VAL A 161 3.30 0.61 12.99
C VAL A 161 4.69 0.71 12.38
N ARG A 162 5.27 -0.43 12.00
CA ARG A 162 6.56 -0.47 11.30
C ARG A 162 6.48 0.20 9.94
N ASN A 163 5.41 -0.07 9.19
CA ASN A 163 5.19 0.44 7.85
C ASN A 163 3.69 0.50 7.50
N VAL A 164 3.40 1.34 6.54
CA VAL A 164 2.10 1.46 5.87
C VAL A 164 2.28 1.19 4.37
N TRP A 165 1.20 1.05 3.63
CA TRP A 165 1.25 0.82 2.18
C TRP A 165 1.27 2.12 1.39
N SER A 166 2.06 2.12 0.31
CA SER A 166 2.26 3.28 -0.56
C SER A 166 1.03 3.71 -1.36
N ASN A 167 0.02 2.86 -1.49
CA ASN A 167 -1.22 3.14 -2.21
C ASN A 167 -2.30 3.87 -1.38
N THR A 168 -2.00 4.23 -0.14
CA THR A 168 -2.87 5.01 0.75
C THR A 168 -2.05 5.67 1.86
N MET A 169 -0.99 6.39 1.51
CA MET A 169 -0.11 7.01 2.50
C MET A 169 0.00 8.52 2.33
N ALA A 170 0.31 9.20 3.44
CA ALA A 170 0.84 10.56 3.46
C ALA A 170 2.17 10.56 4.20
N ILE A 171 3.11 11.40 3.75
CA ILE A 171 4.46 11.52 4.33
C ILE A 171 4.90 12.97 4.32
N ARG A 172 5.70 13.38 5.30
CA ARG A 172 6.40 14.68 5.26
C ARG A 172 7.34 14.71 4.06
N ARG A 173 7.23 15.74 3.22
CA ARG A 173 8.15 15.93 2.08
C ARG A 173 9.60 15.89 2.53
N GLN A 174 9.93 16.60 3.61
CA GLN A 174 11.28 16.62 4.12
C GLN A 174 11.81 15.22 4.47
N ALA A 175 10.97 14.34 5.03
CA ALA A 175 11.35 12.97 5.34
C ALA A 175 11.55 12.13 4.07
N PHE A 176 10.68 12.32 3.07
CA PHE A 176 10.77 11.66 1.78
C PHE A 176 12.06 12.04 1.03
N ASP A 177 12.32 13.35 0.94
CA ASP A 177 13.48 13.89 0.23
C ASP A 177 14.80 13.51 0.92
N ALA A 178 14.83 13.49 2.27
CA ALA A 178 16.02 13.15 3.05
C ALA A 178 16.54 11.72 2.77
N VAL A 179 15.65 10.79 2.38
CA VAL A 179 16.04 9.41 2.04
C VAL A 179 16.10 9.14 0.53
N GLY A 180 15.88 10.17 -0.30
CA GLY A 180 15.88 10.07 -1.76
C GLY A 180 14.66 9.35 -2.34
N GLY A 181 13.53 9.33 -1.61
CA GLY A 181 12.28 8.74 -2.07
C GLY A 181 12.25 7.21 -2.06
N PHE A 182 11.40 6.63 -2.91
CA PHE A 182 11.32 5.19 -3.14
C PHE A 182 12.58 4.70 -3.88
N ARG A 183 13.05 3.49 -3.54
CA ARG A 183 14.13 2.86 -4.30
C ARG A 183 13.64 2.44 -5.69
N ASP A 184 14.42 2.73 -6.72
CA ASP A 184 14.07 2.43 -8.11
C ASP A 184 14.05 0.93 -8.43
N ASP A 185 14.84 0.12 -7.71
CA ASP A 185 14.90 -1.33 -7.85
C ASP A 185 13.89 -2.07 -6.95
N PHE A 186 13.02 -1.31 -6.23
CA PHE A 186 11.91 -1.81 -5.42
C PHE A 186 10.57 -1.47 -6.06
N GLY A 187 9.52 -2.20 -5.67
CA GLY A 187 8.19 -2.12 -6.23
C GLY A 187 7.85 -3.30 -7.12
N LYS A 188 6.72 -3.22 -7.81
CA LYS A 188 6.25 -4.27 -8.72
C LYS A 188 6.92 -4.11 -10.08
N ILE A 189 7.78 -5.06 -10.44
CA ILE A 189 8.45 -5.13 -11.75
C ILE A 189 8.06 -6.49 -12.39
N GLY A 190 7.07 -6.47 -13.28
CA GLY A 190 6.53 -7.70 -13.87
C GLY A 190 5.91 -8.62 -12.81
N ALA A 191 6.44 -9.85 -12.68
CA ALA A 191 6.00 -10.83 -11.68
C ALA A 191 6.64 -10.61 -10.29
N TRP A 192 7.73 -9.87 -10.20
CA TRP A 192 8.46 -9.62 -8.97
C TRP A 192 7.84 -8.46 -8.20
N SER A 193 7.82 -8.57 -6.87
CA SER A 193 7.38 -7.50 -5.97
C SER A 193 8.35 -7.40 -4.81
N ARG A 194 9.07 -6.30 -4.74
CA ARG A 194 9.88 -5.94 -3.57
C ARG A 194 9.13 -4.87 -2.80
N PRO A 195 9.05 -4.95 -1.46
CA PRO A 195 8.21 -4.06 -0.65
C PRO A 195 8.84 -2.66 -0.54
N GLU A 196 8.60 -1.82 -1.54
CA GLU A 196 9.07 -0.44 -1.64
C GLU A 196 8.55 0.44 -0.51
N ASP A 197 7.33 0.19 -0.08
CA ASP A 197 6.67 0.86 1.02
C ASP A 197 7.37 0.56 2.37
N THR A 198 7.63 -0.70 2.64
CA THR A 198 8.33 -1.10 3.87
C THR A 198 9.75 -0.55 3.93
N ASP A 199 10.48 -0.57 2.80
CA ASP A 199 11.82 0.00 2.69
C ASP A 199 11.80 1.51 2.95
N LEU A 200 10.88 2.26 2.32
CA LEU A 200 10.73 3.69 2.55
C LEU A 200 10.44 3.99 4.02
N CYS A 201 9.49 3.26 4.62
CA CYS A 201 9.12 3.47 6.02
C CYS A 201 10.29 3.24 6.98
N LEU A 202 11.08 2.19 6.76
CA LEU A 202 12.25 1.89 7.59
C LEU A 202 13.32 2.98 7.46
N ARG A 203 13.68 3.39 6.23
CA ARG A 203 14.71 4.43 5.99
C ARG A 203 14.29 5.78 6.56
N THR A 204 13.03 6.18 6.40
CA THR A 204 12.56 7.46 6.93
C THR A 204 12.48 7.46 8.45
N ALA A 205 12.05 6.37 9.09
CA ALA A 205 12.05 6.23 10.53
C ALA A 205 13.47 6.33 11.12
N GLU A 206 14.45 5.70 10.49
CA GLU A 206 15.85 5.74 10.90
C GLU A 206 16.45 7.15 10.72
N CYS A 207 16.25 7.76 9.56
CA CYS A 207 16.75 9.10 9.23
C CYS A 207 16.22 10.19 10.19
N TYR A 208 15.00 10.02 10.69
CA TYR A 208 14.37 10.94 11.67
C TYR A 208 14.64 10.57 13.14
N GLY A 209 15.65 9.77 13.42
CA GLY A 209 16.04 9.44 14.80
C GLY A 209 14.95 8.67 15.57
N GLY A 210 14.22 7.79 14.90
CA GLY A 210 13.08 7.05 15.47
C GLY A 210 11.73 7.66 15.08
N GLY A 211 11.64 8.33 13.94
CA GLY A 211 10.38 8.85 13.41
C GLY A 211 9.30 7.77 13.30
N THR A 212 8.05 8.12 13.59
CA THR A 212 6.95 7.16 13.69
C THR A 212 6.08 7.14 12.44
N TRP A 213 5.58 5.95 12.10
CA TRP A 213 4.54 5.73 11.11
C TRP A 213 3.24 5.35 11.80
N ILE A 214 2.13 5.98 11.40
CA ILE A 214 0.81 5.71 11.96
C ILE A 214 -0.04 4.95 10.95
N TYR A 215 -0.68 3.86 11.38
CA TYR A 215 -1.81 3.28 10.66
C TYR A 215 -3.10 3.91 11.17
N GLU A 216 -3.88 4.53 10.28
CA GLU A 216 -5.15 5.20 10.59
C GLU A 216 -6.32 4.47 9.91
N PRO A 217 -7.08 3.65 10.63
CA PRO A 217 -8.16 2.83 10.05
C PRO A 217 -9.36 3.65 9.54
N ASN A 218 -9.51 4.92 9.96
CA ASN A 218 -10.57 5.81 9.48
C ASN A 218 -10.21 6.52 8.16
N ALA A 219 -8.94 6.50 7.77
CA ALA A 219 -8.51 6.95 6.45
C ALA A 219 -8.76 5.85 5.41
N ILE A 220 -9.99 5.74 4.93
CA ILE A 220 -10.42 4.62 4.10
C ILE A 220 -10.24 4.95 2.61
N ALA A 221 -9.73 3.98 1.84
CA ALA A 221 -9.84 3.94 0.40
C ALA A 221 -10.32 2.56 -0.06
N ALA A 222 -11.24 2.53 -1.05
CA ALA A 222 -11.68 1.30 -1.69
C ALA A 222 -10.71 0.96 -2.82
N HIS A 223 -10.13 -0.24 -2.79
CA HIS A 223 -9.18 -0.72 -3.80
C HIS A 223 -9.84 -1.75 -4.70
N GLN A 224 -9.81 -1.54 -6.01
CA GLN A 224 -10.42 -2.45 -6.98
C GLN A 224 -9.66 -3.77 -7.04
N VAL A 225 -10.41 -4.87 -6.89
CA VAL A 225 -9.88 -6.23 -6.98
C VAL A 225 -10.41 -6.87 -8.27
N PRO A 226 -9.56 -6.95 -9.31
CA PRO A 226 -9.93 -7.55 -10.59
C PRO A 226 -10.26 -9.05 -10.46
N ALA A 227 -11.08 -9.55 -11.39
CA ALA A 227 -11.54 -10.95 -11.39
C ALA A 227 -10.38 -11.97 -11.38
N GLU A 228 -9.27 -11.66 -12.04
CA GLU A 228 -8.08 -12.52 -12.13
C GLU A 228 -7.44 -12.77 -10.76
N ARG A 229 -7.59 -11.82 -9.83
CA ARG A 229 -7.07 -11.96 -8.45
C ARG A 229 -7.91 -12.89 -7.57
N THR A 230 -9.06 -13.37 -8.06
CA THR A 230 -9.91 -14.33 -7.34
C THR A 230 -9.45 -15.79 -7.53
N ALA A 231 -8.54 -16.06 -8.44
CA ALA A 231 -8.03 -17.41 -8.72
C ALA A 231 -7.08 -17.90 -7.61
N LEU A 232 -7.20 -19.17 -7.22
CA LEU A 232 -6.31 -19.80 -6.24
C LEU A 232 -4.83 -19.77 -6.71
N SER A 233 -4.59 -19.94 -8.01
CA SER A 233 -3.25 -19.84 -8.60
C SER A 233 -2.62 -18.46 -8.44
N TYR A 234 -3.42 -17.40 -8.59
CA TYR A 234 -2.97 -16.03 -8.31
C TYR A 234 -2.59 -15.88 -6.84
N PHE A 235 -3.47 -16.32 -5.93
CA PHE A 235 -3.26 -16.26 -4.49
C PHE A 235 -1.94 -16.93 -4.06
N LEU A 236 -1.73 -18.20 -4.45
CA LEU A 236 -0.52 -18.94 -4.09
C LEU A 236 0.75 -18.29 -4.68
N ARG A 237 0.69 -17.88 -5.95
CA ARG A 237 1.79 -17.16 -6.59
C ARG A 237 2.11 -15.83 -5.88
N ARG A 238 1.10 -15.08 -5.47
CA ARG A 238 1.28 -13.82 -4.72
C ARG A 238 1.92 -14.06 -3.36
N CYS A 239 1.51 -15.12 -2.65
CA CYS A 239 2.15 -15.52 -1.40
C CYS A 239 3.63 -15.88 -1.58
N TYR A 240 3.96 -16.63 -2.63
CA TYR A 240 5.34 -17.00 -2.94
C TYR A 240 6.21 -15.77 -3.21
N TYR A 241 5.76 -14.83 -4.04
CA TYR A 241 6.51 -13.61 -4.34
C TYR A 241 6.61 -12.66 -3.14
N GLU A 242 5.61 -12.62 -2.27
CA GLU A 242 5.72 -11.87 -1.01
C GLU A 242 6.86 -12.42 -0.15
N GLY A 243 6.98 -13.73 -0.04
CA GLY A 243 8.10 -14.37 0.65
C GLY A 243 9.45 -13.97 0.07
N GLN A 244 9.59 -13.99 -1.26
CA GLN A 244 10.82 -13.54 -1.95
C GLN A 244 11.14 -12.06 -1.67
N GLY A 245 10.14 -11.18 -1.75
CA GLY A 245 10.29 -9.76 -1.45
C GLY A 245 10.75 -9.51 -0.01
N LYS A 246 10.18 -10.24 0.96
CA LYS A 246 10.60 -10.15 2.37
C LYS A 246 12.03 -10.67 2.59
N ALA A 247 12.46 -11.69 1.87
CA ALA A 247 13.85 -12.15 1.92
C ALA A 247 14.82 -11.11 1.35
N ALA A 248 14.46 -10.46 0.22
CA ALA A 248 15.25 -9.37 -0.36
C ALA A 248 15.36 -8.18 0.60
N LEU A 249 14.25 -7.77 1.23
CA LEU A 249 14.26 -6.70 2.24
C LEU A 249 15.13 -7.07 3.45
N ALA A 250 15.03 -8.32 3.92
CA ALA A 250 15.82 -8.81 5.05
C ALA A 250 17.33 -8.84 4.79
N SER A 251 17.76 -8.98 3.53
CA SER A 251 19.18 -8.91 3.17
C SER A 251 19.75 -7.49 3.24
N LEU A 252 18.89 -6.45 3.12
CA LEU A 252 19.30 -5.05 3.18
C LEU A 252 19.24 -4.48 4.62
N ASN A 253 18.17 -4.75 5.33
CA ASN A 253 17.85 -4.09 6.61
C ASN A 253 17.98 -5.03 7.83
N GLY A 254 18.46 -6.26 7.62
CA GLY A 254 18.49 -7.28 8.65
C GLY A 254 17.12 -7.95 8.90
N ILE A 255 17.16 -9.22 9.29
CA ILE A 255 15.96 -10.06 9.39
C ILE A 255 14.99 -9.59 10.49
N ASN A 256 15.51 -9.09 11.61
CA ASN A 256 14.65 -8.73 12.75
C ASN A 256 13.76 -7.52 12.46
N GLN A 257 14.30 -6.49 11.82
CA GLN A 257 13.53 -5.30 11.42
C GLN A 257 12.57 -5.61 10.28
N SER A 258 13.01 -6.42 9.32
CA SER A 258 12.26 -6.67 8.08
C SER A 258 11.04 -7.56 8.25
N ILE A 259 11.02 -8.49 9.22
CA ILE A 259 9.92 -9.46 9.39
C ILE A 259 9.29 -9.46 10.80
N SER A 260 9.44 -8.39 11.57
CA SER A 260 8.85 -8.30 12.92
C SER A 260 7.33 -8.40 12.90
N THR A 261 6.68 -7.68 12.01
CA THR A 261 5.21 -7.68 11.81
C THR A 261 4.74 -9.05 11.31
N GLU A 262 5.45 -9.65 10.36
CA GLU A 262 5.13 -10.97 9.80
C GLU A 262 5.24 -12.08 10.87
N ARG A 263 6.19 -11.99 11.81
CA ARG A 263 6.27 -12.93 12.94
C ARG A 263 5.05 -12.81 13.86
N GLN A 264 4.61 -11.59 14.19
CA GLN A 264 3.42 -11.38 15.00
C GLN A 264 2.16 -11.88 14.29
N TYR A 265 2.04 -11.59 12.99
CA TYR A 265 0.96 -12.05 12.15
C TYR A 265 0.90 -13.60 12.11
N ALA A 266 2.02 -14.27 11.85
CA ALA A 266 2.10 -15.72 11.84
C ALA A 266 1.79 -16.35 13.21
N ARG A 267 2.19 -15.70 14.31
CA ARG A 267 1.98 -16.22 15.66
C ARG A 267 0.58 -16.03 16.20
N TYR A 268 -0.07 -14.92 15.86
CA TYR A 268 -1.32 -14.53 16.51
C TYR A 268 -2.52 -14.50 15.55
N VAL A 269 -2.34 -14.03 14.31
CA VAL A 269 -3.45 -13.85 13.38
C VAL A 269 -3.79 -15.16 12.66
N LEU A 270 -2.79 -15.82 12.08
CA LEU A 270 -3.02 -17.03 11.27
C LEU A 270 -3.63 -18.21 12.07
N PRO A 271 -3.16 -18.57 13.28
CA PRO A 271 -3.78 -19.65 14.04
C PRO A 271 -5.22 -19.36 14.42
N ARG A 272 -5.52 -18.11 14.77
CA ARG A 272 -6.91 -17.68 15.04
C ARG A 272 -7.80 -17.78 13.80
N GLY A 273 -7.27 -17.46 12.62
CA GLY A 273 -7.94 -17.61 11.34
C GLY A 273 -8.29 -19.07 11.03
N ILE A 274 -7.32 -19.98 11.22
CA ILE A 274 -7.54 -21.43 11.04
C ILE A 274 -8.63 -21.94 11.99
N VAL A 275 -8.52 -21.64 13.29
CA VAL A 275 -9.51 -22.06 14.29
C VAL A 275 -10.89 -21.48 14.00
N ARG A 276 -10.97 -20.22 13.54
CA ARG A 276 -12.23 -19.61 13.12
C ARG A 276 -12.85 -20.36 11.95
N GLY A 277 -12.11 -20.64 10.87
CA GLY A 277 -12.62 -21.39 9.73
C GLY A 277 -13.15 -22.79 10.12
N LEU A 278 -12.44 -23.50 10.99
CA LEU A 278 -12.92 -24.80 11.50
C LEU A 278 -14.21 -24.66 12.33
N ARG A 279 -14.33 -23.62 13.15
CA ARG A 279 -15.57 -23.35 13.92
C ARG A 279 -16.74 -22.97 13.01
N GLU A 280 -16.50 -22.20 11.96
CA GLU A 280 -17.50 -21.83 10.96
C GLU A 280 -18.01 -23.08 10.25
N THR A 281 -17.11 -24.03 9.91
CA THR A 281 -17.48 -25.33 9.32
C THR A 281 -18.35 -26.13 10.27
N ALA A 282 -17.99 -26.21 11.56
CA ALA A 282 -18.80 -26.90 12.56
C ALA A 282 -20.19 -26.27 12.79
N ARG A 283 -20.38 -25.00 12.37
CA ARG A 283 -21.67 -24.29 12.38
C ARG A 283 -22.44 -24.35 11.07
N GLY A 284 -21.97 -25.15 10.08
CA GLY A 284 -22.64 -25.37 8.81
C GLY A 284 -22.09 -24.60 7.61
N ASP A 285 -21.07 -23.73 7.78
CA ASP A 285 -20.40 -23.07 6.65
C ASP A 285 -19.27 -23.96 6.11
N ALA A 286 -19.57 -24.76 5.10
CA ALA A 286 -18.61 -25.67 4.48
C ALA A 286 -17.35 -24.96 3.92
N SER A 287 -17.42 -23.64 3.64
CA SER A 287 -16.28 -22.85 3.15
C SER A 287 -15.23 -22.59 4.22
N GLY A 288 -15.55 -22.77 5.50
CA GLY A 288 -14.63 -22.55 6.61
C GLY A 288 -13.39 -23.42 6.55
N VAL A 289 -13.53 -24.71 6.20
CA VAL A 289 -12.38 -25.61 6.04
C VAL A 289 -11.51 -25.17 4.85
N ALA A 290 -12.11 -24.71 3.75
CA ALA A 290 -11.37 -24.20 2.60
C ALA A 290 -10.58 -22.94 2.96
N ARG A 291 -11.12 -22.03 3.76
CA ARG A 291 -10.41 -20.85 4.30
C ARG A 291 -9.23 -21.26 5.18
N SER A 292 -9.43 -22.24 6.08
CA SER A 292 -8.35 -22.76 6.93
C SER A 292 -7.22 -23.38 6.10
N PHE A 293 -7.57 -24.15 5.08
CA PHE A 293 -6.59 -24.73 4.15
C PHE A 293 -5.84 -23.65 3.36
N ALA A 294 -6.54 -22.62 2.86
CA ALA A 294 -5.93 -21.52 2.14
C ALA A 294 -4.93 -20.73 3.02
N ILE A 295 -5.22 -20.53 4.31
CA ILE A 295 -4.27 -19.94 5.26
C ILE A 295 -3.00 -20.77 5.36
N MET A 296 -3.12 -22.09 5.54
CA MET A 296 -1.95 -22.98 5.63
C MET A 296 -1.16 -23.00 4.32
N ALA A 297 -1.82 -23.13 3.19
CA ALA A 297 -1.19 -23.16 1.88
C ALA A 297 -0.48 -21.84 1.57
N GLY A 298 -1.15 -20.69 1.75
CA GLY A 298 -0.58 -19.37 1.52
C GLY A 298 0.67 -19.12 2.39
N THR A 299 0.60 -19.51 3.66
CA THR A 299 1.75 -19.43 4.59
C THR A 299 2.91 -20.29 4.10
N SER A 300 2.65 -21.52 3.70
CA SER A 300 3.67 -22.44 3.18
C SER A 300 4.35 -21.88 1.93
N PHE A 301 3.57 -21.34 0.99
CA PHE A 301 4.12 -20.72 -0.22
C PHE A 301 4.96 -19.48 0.08
N ALA A 302 4.55 -18.65 1.05
CA ALA A 302 5.36 -17.51 1.49
C ALA A 302 6.70 -17.95 2.13
N ILE A 303 6.69 -18.99 2.96
CA ILE A 303 7.91 -19.55 3.54
C ILE A 303 8.82 -20.12 2.44
N VAL A 304 8.29 -20.90 1.49
CA VAL A 304 9.06 -21.44 0.36
C VAL A 304 9.68 -20.30 -0.46
N GLY A 305 8.92 -19.26 -0.77
CA GLY A 305 9.42 -18.08 -1.50
C GLY A 305 10.55 -17.37 -0.75
N PHE A 306 10.42 -17.20 0.57
CA PHE A 306 11.45 -16.61 1.41
C PHE A 306 12.76 -17.43 1.42
N LEU A 307 12.65 -18.75 1.57
CA LEU A 307 13.81 -19.64 1.57
C LEU A 307 14.48 -19.74 0.21
N ALA A 308 13.70 -19.81 -0.87
CA ALA A 308 14.22 -19.85 -2.25
C ALA A 308 15.07 -18.60 -2.59
N ASN A 309 14.61 -17.41 -2.22
CA ASN A 309 15.39 -16.19 -2.48
C ASN A 309 16.69 -16.14 -1.67
N ARG A 310 16.68 -16.58 -0.40
CA ARG A 310 17.90 -16.65 0.42
C ARG A 310 18.94 -17.62 -0.14
N ALA A 311 18.51 -18.75 -0.70
CA ALA A 311 19.40 -19.72 -1.32
C ALA A 311 20.13 -19.11 -2.55
N VAL A 312 19.40 -18.38 -3.41
CA VAL A 312 19.99 -17.68 -4.57
C VAL A 312 20.98 -16.60 -4.14
N GLY A 313 20.63 -15.77 -3.16
CA GLY A 313 21.52 -14.75 -2.61
C GLY A 313 22.82 -15.33 -2.02
N TYR A 314 22.76 -16.51 -1.41
CA TYR A 314 23.92 -17.21 -0.84
C TYR A 314 24.87 -17.75 -1.92
N VAL A 315 24.31 -18.24 -3.04
CA VAL A 315 25.12 -18.71 -4.20
C VAL A 315 25.85 -17.55 -4.86
N VAL A 316 25.18 -16.43 -5.13
CA VAL A 316 25.81 -15.24 -5.75
C VAL A 316 26.89 -14.59 -4.86
N ALA A 317 26.71 -14.65 -3.52
CA ALA A 317 27.73 -14.14 -2.59
C ALA A 317 28.98 -15.03 -2.48
N ARG A 318 28.88 -16.30 -2.87
CA ARG A 318 30.02 -17.25 -2.87
C ARG A 318 30.84 -17.20 -4.15
N GLU A 319 30.27 -16.64 -5.24
CA GLU A 319 30.93 -16.49 -6.55
C GLU A 319 31.62 -15.13 -6.73
N ARG A 320 31.57 -14.26 -5.74
CA ARG A 320 32.29 -12.99 -5.65
C ARG A 320 33.37 -13.05 -4.57
#